data_a5666fd8266d0788eb3f8e5c762d09a2
#
_entry.id   a5666fd8266d0788eb3f8e5c762d09a2
#
_cell.length_a   1.000
_cell.length_b   1.000
_cell.length_c   1.000
_cell.angle_alpha   90.00
_cell.angle_beta   90.00
_cell.angle_gamma   90.00
#
_symmetry.space_group_name_H-M   'P 1'
#
loop_
_entity.id
_entity.type
_entity.pdbx_description
1 polymer ?
#
loop_
_entity_poly.entity_id
_entity_poly.type
_entity_poly.pdbx_seq_one_letter_code
_entity_poly.pdbx_strand_id
1 'polypeptide(L)'
;MPRFMQFLTGLYLLTGLTWFNLFRKAAPLYMAGLAFTAYGIHWFAMSYRRYIDSSAQPDGWMAIAFPFLSILGVDVFRRAGDFPVMLIFVGLTLIYAIEIPARLLSWTPGGRRVGLFQFITGIWLMYCTYAMTVDSAVGAKAWV
;
A
#
# COMPACT_ATOMS: atom_id res chain seq x y z
N MET A 1 -9.28 12.25 -4.55
CA MET A 1 -8.25 12.41 -5.60
C MET A 1 -6.97 11.60 -5.36
N PRO A 2 -6.30 11.54 -4.16
CA PRO A 2 -5.04 10.79 -3.97
C PRO A 2 -5.11 9.31 -4.37
N ARG A 3 -6.24 8.66 -4.13
CA ARG A 3 -6.46 7.22 -4.36
C ARG A 3 -6.48 6.82 -5.84
N PHE A 4 -7.02 7.70 -6.68
CA PHE A 4 -6.98 7.52 -8.14
C PHE A 4 -5.56 7.69 -8.67
N MET A 5 -4.81 8.65 -8.14
CA MET A 5 -3.40 8.85 -8.49
C MET A 5 -2.55 7.64 -8.12
N GLN A 6 -2.81 7.01 -6.97
CA GLN A 6 -2.14 5.77 -6.57
C GLN A 6 -2.37 4.65 -7.59
N PHE A 7 -3.60 4.44 -8.03
CA PHE A 7 -3.93 3.46 -9.07
C PHE A 7 -3.22 3.77 -10.40
N LEU A 8 -3.24 5.03 -10.85
CA LEU A 8 -2.54 5.46 -12.06
C LEU A 8 -1.02 5.24 -11.95
N THR A 9 -0.42 5.53 -10.81
CA THR A 9 1.00 5.27 -10.56
C THR A 9 1.32 3.78 -10.69
N GLY A 10 0.47 2.91 -10.14
CA GLY A 10 0.61 1.47 -10.27
C GLY A 10 0.56 1.00 -11.73
N LEU A 11 -0.43 1.48 -12.49
CA LEU A 11 -0.55 1.19 -13.92
C LEU A 11 0.66 1.70 -14.72
N TYR A 12 1.12 2.92 -14.45
CA TYR A 12 2.30 3.49 -15.10
C TYR A 12 3.55 2.63 -14.86
N LEU A 13 3.78 2.19 -13.62
CA LEU A 13 4.90 1.31 -13.28
C LEU A 13 4.79 -0.03 -13.99
N LEU A 14 3.64 -0.71 -13.93
CA LEU A 14 3.45 -2.01 -14.56
C LEU A 14 3.58 -1.93 -16.09
N THR A 15 2.96 -0.92 -16.71
CA THR A 15 3.02 -0.71 -18.15
C THR A 15 4.45 -0.37 -18.59
N GLY A 16 5.14 0.50 -17.86
CA GLY A 16 6.52 0.87 -18.12
C GLY A 16 7.49 -0.30 -17.98
N LEU A 17 7.24 -1.21 -17.01
CA LEU A 17 8.06 -2.41 -16.79
C LEU A 17 7.81 -3.51 -17.82
N THR A 18 6.54 -3.69 -18.25
CA THR A 18 6.15 -4.85 -19.07
C THR A 18 6.19 -4.56 -20.58
N TRP A 19 5.58 -3.45 -21.00
CA TRP A 19 5.42 -3.16 -22.42
C TRP A 19 6.48 -2.21 -22.97
N PHE A 20 6.77 -1.14 -22.25
CA PHE A 20 7.68 -0.11 -22.76
C PHE A 20 9.13 -0.30 -22.35
N ASN A 21 9.43 -1.21 -21.41
CA ASN A 21 10.79 -1.42 -20.86
C ASN A 21 11.49 -0.12 -20.43
N LEU A 22 10.72 0.86 -19.93
CA LEU A 22 11.22 2.15 -19.49
C LEU A 22 12.05 2.07 -18.21
N PHE A 23 11.80 1.04 -17.40
CA PHE A 23 12.46 0.83 -16.12
C PHE A 23 13.25 -0.46 -16.11
N ARG A 24 14.34 -0.49 -15.31
CA ARG A 24 15.08 -1.73 -15.06
C ARG A 24 14.15 -2.74 -14.39
N LYS A 25 14.01 -3.93 -14.99
CA LYS A 25 13.21 -5.02 -14.45
C LYS A 25 13.80 -5.48 -13.12
N ALA A 26 13.09 -5.20 -12.01
CA ALA A 26 13.49 -5.58 -10.67
C ALA A 26 12.23 -5.97 -9.86
N ALA A 27 12.35 -7.03 -9.06
CA ALA A 27 11.24 -7.54 -8.25
C ALA A 27 10.59 -6.46 -7.35
N PRO A 28 11.36 -5.58 -6.66
CA PRO A 28 10.77 -4.50 -5.88
C PRO A 28 9.89 -3.55 -6.69
N LEU A 29 10.27 -3.24 -7.92
CA LEU A 29 9.53 -2.30 -8.75
C LEU A 29 8.22 -2.92 -9.28
N TYR A 30 8.24 -4.22 -9.63
CA TYR A 30 7.01 -4.96 -9.94
C TYR A 30 6.09 -5.06 -8.72
N MET A 31 6.66 -5.32 -7.54
CA MET A 31 5.90 -5.37 -6.29
C MET A 31 5.25 -4.03 -5.97
N ALA A 32 5.98 -2.94 -6.13
CA ALA A 32 5.44 -1.59 -5.97
C ALA A 32 4.30 -1.31 -6.97
N GLY A 33 4.49 -1.62 -8.25
CA GLY A 33 3.46 -1.46 -9.28
C GLY A 33 2.19 -2.25 -8.95
N LEU A 34 2.33 -3.51 -8.55
CA LEU A 34 1.22 -4.37 -8.15
C LEU A 34 0.51 -3.81 -6.91
N ALA A 35 1.26 -3.41 -5.89
CA ALA A 35 0.73 -2.86 -4.65
C ALA A 35 -0.04 -1.55 -4.89
N PHE A 36 0.55 -0.60 -5.62
CA PHE A 36 -0.12 0.67 -5.93
C PHE A 36 -1.41 0.45 -6.72
N THR A 37 -1.41 -0.47 -7.68
CA THR A 37 -2.61 -0.80 -8.45
C THR A 37 -3.69 -1.42 -7.56
N ALA A 38 -3.36 -2.47 -6.82
CA ALA A 38 -4.29 -3.21 -5.99
C ALA A 38 -4.87 -2.36 -4.86
N TYR A 39 -4.02 -1.67 -4.11
CA TYR A 39 -4.48 -0.78 -3.02
C TYR A 39 -5.24 0.43 -3.55
N GLY A 40 -4.86 0.96 -4.72
CA GLY A 40 -5.59 2.03 -5.40
C GLY A 40 -7.04 1.63 -5.70
N ILE A 41 -7.26 0.43 -6.24
CA ILE A 41 -8.59 -0.14 -6.50
C ILE A 41 -9.37 -0.31 -5.19
N HIS A 42 -8.76 -0.89 -4.16
CA HIS A 42 -9.40 -1.10 -2.87
C HIS A 42 -9.87 0.22 -2.23
N TRP A 43 -8.98 1.21 -2.17
CA TRP A 43 -9.33 2.52 -1.62
C TRP A 43 -10.39 3.26 -2.45
N PHE A 44 -10.39 3.06 -3.77
CA PHE A 44 -11.42 3.64 -4.65
C PHE A 44 -12.78 3.00 -4.37
N ALA A 45 -12.85 1.66 -4.32
CA ALA A 45 -14.07 0.93 -4.01
C ALA A 45 -14.65 1.32 -2.64
N MET A 46 -13.80 1.40 -1.60
CA MET A 46 -14.18 1.84 -0.26
C MET A 46 -14.73 3.29 -0.25
N SER A 47 -14.15 4.18 -1.06
CA SER A 47 -14.63 5.56 -1.17
C SER A 47 -15.99 5.65 -1.85
N TYR A 48 -16.15 4.90 -2.93
CA TYR A 48 -17.41 4.83 -3.66
C TYR A 48 -18.53 4.27 -2.77
N ARG A 49 -18.24 3.19 -2.04
CA ARG A 49 -19.18 2.61 -1.08
C ARG A 49 -19.64 3.65 -0.02
N ARG A 50 -18.70 4.42 0.53
CA ARG A 50 -19.05 5.49 1.49
C ARG A 50 -19.91 6.57 0.86
N TYR A 51 -19.69 6.86 -0.40
CA TYR A 51 -20.48 7.86 -1.14
C TYR A 51 -21.93 7.42 -1.33
N ILE A 52 -22.16 6.11 -1.60
CA ILE A 52 -23.51 5.55 -1.77
C ILE A 52 -24.12 5.02 -0.47
N ASP A 53 -23.49 5.25 0.67
CA ASP A 53 -23.91 4.80 2.01
C ASP A 53 -24.29 3.31 2.09
N SER A 54 -23.49 2.47 1.46
CA SER A 54 -23.68 1.02 1.44
C SER A 54 -22.96 0.32 2.59
N SER A 55 -23.28 -0.96 2.84
CA SER A 55 -22.69 -1.77 3.91
C SER A 55 -21.17 -1.94 3.75
N ALA A 56 -20.45 -2.10 4.89
CA ALA A 56 -19.00 -2.26 4.90
C ALA A 56 -18.54 -3.72 4.63
N GLN A 57 -19.45 -4.67 4.57
CA GLN A 57 -19.15 -6.08 4.47
C GLN A 57 -18.39 -6.46 3.17
N PRO A 58 -18.73 -5.92 1.97
CA PRO A 58 -17.95 -6.19 0.76
C PRO A 58 -16.48 -5.74 0.87
N ASP A 59 -16.21 -4.63 1.58
CA ASP A 59 -14.82 -4.18 1.82
C ASP A 59 -14.06 -5.21 2.65
N GLY A 60 -14.71 -5.85 3.63
CA GLY A 60 -14.12 -6.90 4.47
C GLY A 60 -13.74 -8.14 3.65
N TRP A 61 -14.59 -8.59 2.75
CA TRP A 61 -14.30 -9.70 1.85
C TRP A 61 -13.15 -9.37 0.89
N MET A 62 -13.17 -8.19 0.30
CA MET A 62 -12.08 -7.74 -0.56
C MET A 62 -10.76 -7.59 0.20
N ALA A 63 -10.82 -7.18 1.46
CA ALA A 63 -9.65 -7.01 2.32
C ALA A 63 -8.89 -8.33 2.58
N ILE A 64 -9.50 -9.50 2.41
CA ILE A 64 -8.85 -10.81 2.66
C ILE A 64 -7.65 -11.05 1.72
N ALA A 65 -7.69 -10.53 0.50
CA ALA A 65 -6.59 -10.69 -0.47
C ALA A 65 -5.35 -9.86 -0.11
N PHE A 66 -5.53 -8.75 0.60
CA PHE A 66 -4.46 -7.77 0.83
C PHE A 66 -3.39 -8.17 1.85
N PRO A 67 -3.64 -8.94 2.92
CA PRO A 67 -2.59 -9.49 3.77
C PRO A 67 -1.58 -10.33 2.98
N PHE A 68 -2.06 -11.16 2.05
CA PHE A 68 -1.17 -11.98 1.20
C PHE A 68 -0.28 -11.11 0.33
N LEU A 69 -0.85 -10.07 -0.30
CA LEU A 69 -0.10 -9.09 -1.07
C LEU A 69 0.92 -8.34 -0.20
N SER A 70 0.51 -7.93 1.01
CA SER A 70 1.38 -7.23 1.95
C SER A 70 2.53 -8.10 2.43
N ILE A 71 2.27 -9.37 2.77
CA ILE A 71 3.30 -10.34 3.19
C ILE A 71 4.30 -10.59 2.06
N LEU A 72 3.81 -10.73 0.82
CA LEU A 72 4.67 -10.84 -0.36
C LEU A 72 5.57 -9.60 -0.49
N GLY A 73 5.01 -8.40 -0.27
CA GLY A 73 5.76 -7.15 -0.26
C GLY A 73 6.86 -7.14 0.81
N VAL A 74 6.54 -7.60 2.03
CA VAL A 74 7.55 -7.75 3.11
C VAL A 74 8.71 -8.64 2.65
N ASP A 75 8.44 -9.81 2.06
CA ASP A 75 9.51 -10.72 1.62
C ASP A 75 10.35 -10.13 0.49
N VAL A 76 9.71 -9.53 -0.52
CA VAL A 76 10.40 -8.92 -1.67
C VAL A 76 11.33 -7.79 -1.23
N PHE A 77 10.84 -6.85 -0.40
CA PHE A 77 11.66 -5.72 0.04
C PHE A 77 12.70 -6.10 1.08
N ARG A 78 12.42 -7.11 1.92
CA ARG A 78 13.42 -7.71 2.80
C ARG A 78 14.60 -8.28 2.02
N ARG A 79 14.32 -9.05 0.96
CA ARG A 79 15.36 -9.64 0.08
C ARG A 79 16.11 -8.58 -0.72
N ALA A 80 15.48 -7.48 -1.03
CA ALA A 80 16.11 -6.34 -1.70
C ALA A 80 16.99 -5.50 -0.76
N GLY A 81 16.92 -5.71 0.55
CA GLY A 81 17.61 -4.91 1.57
C GLY A 81 16.99 -3.55 1.83
N ASP A 82 15.78 -3.32 1.33
CA ASP A 82 15.04 -2.06 1.49
C ASP A 82 14.12 -2.15 2.72
N PHE A 83 14.72 -2.00 3.90
CA PHE A 83 14.00 -2.08 5.18
C PHE A 83 12.94 -0.99 5.35
N PRO A 84 13.18 0.27 4.96
CA PRO A 84 12.15 1.31 5.09
C PRO A 84 10.86 0.99 4.35
N VAL A 85 10.94 0.54 3.10
CA VAL A 85 9.76 0.13 2.32
C VAL A 85 9.17 -1.17 2.84
N MET A 86 9.99 -2.13 3.27
CA MET A 86 9.51 -3.35 3.95
C MET A 86 8.60 -3.01 5.14
N LEU A 87 8.96 -2.02 5.99
CA LEU A 87 8.16 -1.60 7.14
C LEU A 87 6.79 -1.03 6.74
N ILE A 88 6.66 -0.40 5.56
CA ILE A 88 5.36 0.02 5.02
C ILE A 88 4.46 -1.21 4.82
N PHE A 89 5.00 -2.28 4.23
CA PHE A 89 4.24 -3.52 4.00
C PHE A 89 3.91 -4.26 5.30
N VAL A 90 4.77 -4.20 6.32
CA VAL A 90 4.44 -4.67 7.68
C VAL A 90 3.25 -3.90 8.23
N GLY A 91 3.26 -2.58 8.15
CA GLY A 91 2.13 -1.74 8.57
C GLY A 91 0.84 -2.08 7.83
N LEU A 92 0.90 -2.26 6.51
CA LEU A 92 -0.24 -2.68 5.69
C LEU A 92 -0.77 -4.07 6.10
N THR A 93 0.12 -5.01 6.39
CA THR A 93 -0.28 -6.35 6.88
C THR A 93 -1.08 -6.24 8.18
N LEU A 94 -0.62 -5.43 9.14
CA LEU A 94 -1.32 -5.20 10.40
C LEU A 94 -2.67 -4.49 10.19
N ILE A 95 -2.72 -3.50 9.30
CA ILE A 95 -3.97 -2.80 8.95
C ILE A 95 -5.01 -3.80 8.46
N TYR A 96 -4.66 -4.62 7.46
CA TYR A 96 -5.61 -5.57 6.88
C TYR A 96 -5.97 -6.71 7.82
N ALA A 97 -5.03 -7.18 8.65
CA ALA A 97 -5.31 -8.19 9.67
C ALA A 97 -6.37 -7.73 10.68
N ILE A 98 -6.45 -6.43 10.97
CA ILE A 98 -7.46 -5.85 11.86
C ILE A 98 -8.70 -5.43 11.07
N GLU A 99 -8.55 -4.97 9.83
CA GLU A 99 -9.67 -4.52 8.99
C GLU A 99 -10.65 -5.64 8.68
N ILE A 100 -10.17 -6.86 8.39
CA ILE A 100 -10.99 -8.02 8.10
C ILE A 100 -12.03 -8.26 9.21
N PRO A 101 -11.65 -8.53 10.47
CA PRO A 101 -12.62 -8.75 11.54
C PRO A 101 -13.42 -7.47 11.86
N ALA A 102 -12.83 -6.30 11.75
CA ALA A 102 -13.53 -5.04 11.98
C ALA A 102 -14.71 -4.83 11.01
N ARG A 103 -14.56 -5.24 9.75
CA ARG A 103 -15.60 -5.11 8.72
C ARG A 103 -16.57 -6.28 8.69
N LEU A 104 -16.07 -7.52 8.80
CA LEU A 104 -16.92 -8.71 8.70
C LEU A 104 -17.75 -8.94 9.97
N LEU A 105 -17.17 -8.64 11.15
CA LEU A 105 -17.82 -8.86 12.44
C LEU A 105 -18.41 -7.58 13.05
N SER A 106 -18.42 -6.47 12.32
CA SER A 106 -18.88 -5.14 12.82
C SER A 106 -18.22 -4.74 14.14
N TRP A 107 -16.93 -5.11 14.32
CA TRP A 107 -16.19 -4.88 15.55
C TRP A 107 -15.75 -3.42 15.65
N THR A 108 -16.54 -2.61 16.37
CA THR A 108 -16.33 -1.15 16.51
C THR A 108 -14.93 -0.76 17.03
N PRO A 109 -14.34 -1.43 18.08
CA PRO A 109 -12.98 -1.10 18.51
C PRO A 109 -11.92 -1.37 17.43
N GLY A 110 -12.16 -2.34 16.54
CA GLY A 110 -11.30 -2.63 15.41
C GLY A 110 -11.18 -1.46 14.46
N GLY A 111 -12.26 -0.76 14.17
CA GLY A 111 -12.26 0.43 13.30
C GLY A 111 -11.33 1.55 13.80
N ARG A 112 -11.30 1.80 15.12
CA ARG A 112 -10.36 2.77 15.73
C ARG A 112 -8.90 2.32 15.60
N ARG A 113 -8.63 1.03 15.81
CA ARG A 113 -7.28 0.46 15.68
C ARG A 113 -6.79 0.51 14.23
N VAL A 114 -7.63 0.19 13.25
CA VAL A 114 -7.31 0.37 11.83
C VAL A 114 -6.91 1.83 11.55
N GLY A 115 -7.69 2.81 12.04
CA GLY A 115 -7.34 4.22 11.89
C GLY A 115 -5.99 4.60 12.49
N LEU A 116 -5.67 4.08 13.69
CA LEU A 116 -4.38 4.32 14.34
C LEU A 116 -3.22 3.73 13.53
N PHE A 117 -3.32 2.48 13.08
CA PHE A 117 -2.28 1.86 12.25
C PHE A 117 -2.13 2.54 10.89
N GLN A 118 -3.23 2.99 10.29
CA GLN A 118 -3.19 3.80 9.06
C GLN A 118 -2.46 5.13 9.28
N PHE A 119 -2.68 5.78 10.40
CA PHE A 119 -2.02 7.04 10.76
C PHE A 119 -0.51 6.83 10.95
N ILE A 120 -0.11 5.84 11.73
CA ILE A 120 1.32 5.51 11.98
C ILE A 120 2.02 5.12 10.66
N THR A 121 1.42 4.23 9.86
CA THR A 121 1.96 3.80 8.57
C THR A 121 2.02 4.97 7.59
N GLY A 122 1.04 5.87 7.64
CA GLY A 122 1.01 7.08 6.82
C GLY A 122 2.15 8.04 7.14
N ILE A 123 2.45 8.29 8.42
CA ILE A 123 3.61 9.10 8.83
C ILE A 123 4.91 8.46 8.34
N TRP A 124 5.05 7.13 8.50
CA TRP A 124 6.22 6.42 8.02
C TRP A 124 6.38 6.51 6.50
N LEU A 125 5.28 6.37 5.75
CA LEU A 125 5.27 6.54 4.30
C LEU A 125 5.69 7.96 3.88
N MET A 126 5.22 8.99 4.58
CA MET A 126 5.63 10.39 4.33
C MET A 126 7.12 10.58 4.59
N TYR A 127 7.64 10.01 5.68
CA TYR A 127 9.08 10.04 5.97
C TYR A 127 9.88 9.36 4.85
N CYS A 128 9.52 8.16 4.42
CA CYS A 128 10.20 7.45 3.32
C CYS A 128 10.16 8.25 2.03
N THR A 129 9.03 8.87 1.70
CA THR A 129 8.89 9.71 0.49
C THR A 129 9.81 10.92 0.55
N TYR A 130 9.88 11.59 1.70
CA TYR A 130 10.77 12.72 1.93
C TYR A 130 12.25 12.29 1.80
N ALA A 131 12.61 11.21 2.48
CA ALA A 131 13.97 10.67 2.48
C ALA A 131 14.44 10.31 1.05
N MET A 132 13.60 9.59 0.28
CA MET A 132 13.90 9.26 -1.12
C MET A 132 14.07 10.51 -1.99
N THR A 133 13.26 11.56 -1.75
CA THR A 133 13.36 12.81 -2.49
C THR A 133 14.67 13.52 -2.19
N VAL A 134 15.08 13.58 -0.92
CA VAL A 134 16.34 14.19 -0.49
C VAL A 134 17.53 13.41 -1.05
N ASP A 135 17.52 12.06 -0.93
CA ASP A 135 18.58 11.21 -1.45
C ASP A 135 18.75 11.37 -2.98
N SER A 136 17.62 11.46 -3.72
CA SER A 136 17.65 11.77 -5.16
C SER A 136 18.25 13.14 -5.47
N ALA A 137 17.93 14.15 -4.68
CA ALA A 137 18.40 15.53 -4.90
C ALA A 137 19.89 15.69 -4.56
N VAL A 138 20.37 15.00 -3.54
CA VAL A 138 21.75 15.09 -3.04
C VAL A 138 22.69 14.08 -3.71
N GLY A 139 22.14 13.07 -4.38
CA GLY A 139 22.90 11.98 -4.99
C GLY A 139 23.60 11.06 -3.98
N ALA A 140 23.14 11.06 -2.73
CA ALA A 140 23.68 10.26 -1.64
C ALA A 140 22.59 9.42 -0.99
N LYS A 141 22.96 8.21 -0.55
CA LYS A 141 22.06 7.39 0.31
C LYS A 141 22.26 7.79 1.77
N ALA A 142 21.71 8.92 2.16
CA ALA A 142 21.90 9.47 3.50
C ALA A 142 20.76 9.09 4.46
N TRP A 143 19.58 8.77 3.95
CA TRP A 143 18.37 8.65 4.75
C TRP A 143 17.63 7.31 4.61
N VAL A 144 17.85 6.58 3.55
CA VAL A 144 17.17 5.29 3.26
C VAL A 144 18.14 4.28 2.67
#